data_e4a93c2a9d65e86b6c27c4327e7e7f23
#
_entry.id   e4a93c2a9d65e86b6c27c4327e7e7f23
#
_cell.length_a   1.000
_cell.length_b   1.000
_cell.length_c   1.000
_cell.angle_alpha   90.00
_cell.angle_beta   90.00
_cell.angle_gamma   90.00
#
_symmetry.space_group_name_H-M   'P 1'
#
loop_
_entity.id
_entity.type
_entity.pdbx_description
1 polymer ?
#
loop_
_entity_poly.entity_id
_entity_poly.type
_entity_poly.pdbx_seq_one_letter_code
_entity_poly.pdbx_strand_id
1 'polypeptide(L)'
;MNEEIDYQAMLHVALEEARSGLAEGGIPIGAALFNKNGTLLGRGHNRRVQENDPSVHGETDAFRKAGRQRRYQDTIMVTTLAPCWYCSGLIVQFRIGKVVVGESRTFRGGIDWL
;
A
#
# COMPACT_ATOMS: atom_id res chain seq x y z
N MET A 1 8.67 -20.19 18.21
CA MET A 1 8.51 -18.83 18.72
C MET A 1 7.60 -18.06 17.79
N ASN A 2 6.51 -17.53 18.33
CA ASN A 2 5.60 -16.70 17.53
C ASN A 2 6.10 -15.27 17.54
N GLU A 3 6.53 -14.81 16.39
CA GLU A 3 6.83 -13.39 16.23
C GLU A 3 5.53 -12.68 15.90
N GLU A 4 5.17 -11.75 16.73
CA GLU A 4 4.02 -10.89 16.44
C GLU A 4 4.36 -9.98 15.27
N ILE A 5 3.43 -9.86 14.34
CA ILE A 5 3.55 -8.92 13.23
C ILE A 5 3.33 -7.52 13.78
N ASP A 6 4.30 -6.65 13.58
CA ASP A 6 4.20 -5.26 14.01
C ASP A 6 3.59 -4.40 12.90
N TYR A 7 2.27 -4.31 12.91
CA TYR A 7 1.53 -3.53 11.92
C TYR A 7 1.83 -2.03 12.03
N GLN A 8 2.18 -1.55 13.22
CA GLN A 8 2.55 -0.14 13.40
C GLN A 8 3.85 0.17 12.68
N ALA A 9 4.84 -0.71 12.78
CA ALA A 9 6.10 -0.54 12.06
C ALA A 9 5.89 -0.58 10.55
N MET A 10 5.01 -1.46 10.08
CA MET A 10 4.65 -1.53 8.66
C MET A 10 3.99 -0.24 8.19
N LEU A 11 3.04 0.28 8.97
CA LEU A 11 2.38 1.54 8.65
C LEU A 11 3.38 2.70 8.61
N HIS A 12 4.38 2.66 9.47
CA HIS A 12 5.44 3.68 9.49
C HIS A 12 6.18 3.75 8.16
N VAL A 13 6.43 2.62 7.53
CA VAL A 13 7.06 2.57 6.21
C VAL A 13 6.18 3.27 5.17
N ALA A 14 4.88 3.00 5.20
CA ALA A 14 3.94 3.67 4.30
C ALA A 14 3.88 5.18 4.54
N LEU A 15 3.96 5.60 5.82
CA LEU A 15 3.99 7.02 6.17
C LEU A 15 5.26 7.71 5.68
N GLU A 16 6.41 7.04 5.75
CA GLU A 16 7.65 7.57 5.19
C GLU A 16 7.51 7.79 3.68
N GLU A 17 6.86 6.86 2.98
CA GLU A 17 6.60 7.01 1.54
C GLU A 17 5.68 8.20 1.26
N ALA A 18 4.67 8.40 2.09
CA ALA A 18 3.78 9.55 1.95
C ALA A 18 4.56 10.87 2.09
N ARG A 19 5.47 10.94 3.06
CA ARG A 19 6.32 12.12 3.27
C ARG A 19 7.25 12.34 2.08
N SER A 20 7.83 11.29 1.54
CA SER A 20 8.68 11.37 0.35
C SER A 20 7.91 11.91 -0.84
N GLY A 21 6.69 11.44 -1.05
CA GLY A 21 5.83 11.93 -2.11
C GLY A 21 5.49 13.40 -1.96
N LEU A 22 5.21 13.84 -0.75
CA LEU A 22 4.93 15.25 -0.47
C LEU A 22 6.17 16.11 -0.73
N ALA A 23 7.34 15.64 -0.32
CA ALA A 23 8.61 16.36 -0.54
C ALA A 23 8.92 16.53 -2.03
N GLU A 24 8.43 15.62 -2.87
CA GLU A 24 8.56 15.69 -4.34
C GLU A 24 7.51 16.60 -4.99
N GLY A 25 6.63 17.20 -4.19
CA GLY A 25 5.55 18.03 -4.72
C GLY A 25 4.31 17.25 -5.12
N GLY A 26 4.22 15.98 -4.73
CA GLY A 26 3.11 15.11 -5.05
C GLY A 26 2.10 14.95 -3.92
N ILE A 27 1.20 13.99 -4.09
CA ILE A 27 0.14 13.69 -3.13
C ILE A 27 0.72 12.84 -1.99
N PRO A 28 0.49 13.20 -0.71
CA PRO A 28 1.09 12.50 0.43
C PRO A 28 0.35 11.20 0.78
N ILE A 29 0.38 10.24 -0.12
CA ILE A 29 -0.17 8.91 0.09
C ILE A 29 0.92 7.89 -0.16
N GLY A 30 1.15 7.01 0.81
CA GLY A 30 2.17 5.99 0.72
C GLY A 30 1.61 4.61 0.98
N ALA A 31 2.33 3.60 0.49
CA ALA A 31 1.95 2.20 0.67
C ALA A 31 3.20 1.32 0.70
N ALA A 32 3.02 0.11 1.21
CA ALA A 32 4.07 -0.90 1.21
C ALA A 32 3.44 -2.29 1.15
N LEU A 33 4.14 -3.20 0.51
CA LEU A 33 3.74 -4.60 0.46
C LEU A 33 4.74 -5.43 1.25
N PHE A 34 4.26 -6.19 2.20
CA PHE A 34 5.06 -7.07 3.05
C PHE A 34 4.67 -8.52 2.83
N ASN A 35 5.59 -9.41 3.09
CA ASN A 35 5.29 -10.82 3.24
C ASN A 35 4.61 -11.03 4.61
N LYS A 36 3.90 -12.13 4.78
CA LYS A 36 3.19 -12.44 6.02
C LYS A 36 4.11 -12.57 7.25
N ASN A 37 5.41 -12.78 7.03
CA ASN A 37 6.40 -12.84 8.11
C ASN A 37 7.02 -11.48 8.43
N GLY A 38 6.58 -10.41 7.79
CA GLY A 38 7.05 -9.05 8.05
C GLY A 38 8.17 -8.56 7.14
N THR A 39 8.60 -9.35 6.17
CA THR A 39 9.63 -8.92 5.23
C THR A 39 9.05 -7.91 4.23
N LEU A 40 9.72 -6.77 4.09
CA LEU A 40 9.33 -5.77 3.10
C LEU A 40 9.64 -6.27 1.69
N LEU A 41 8.63 -6.25 0.82
CA LEU A 41 8.75 -6.68 -0.57
C LEU A 41 8.86 -5.49 -1.52
N GLY A 42 8.10 -4.43 -1.26
CA GLY A 42 8.15 -3.21 -2.05
C GLY A 42 7.44 -2.09 -1.33
N ARG A 43 7.86 -0.86 -1.62
CA ARG A 43 7.26 0.33 -1.04
C ARG A 43 7.12 1.40 -2.11
N GLY A 44 6.13 2.24 -1.98
CA GLY A 44 5.88 3.26 -2.98
C GLY A 44 4.95 4.35 -2.47
N HIS A 45 4.79 5.38 -3.29
CA HIS A 45 3.89 6.47 -2.98
C HIS A 45 3.19 6.95 -4.25
N ASN A 46 2.15 7.73 -4.06
CA ASN A 46 1.37 8.29 -5.16
C ASN A 46 2.28 9.17 -6.04
N ARG A 47 2.31 8.91 -7.34
CA ARG A 47 3.14 9.61 -8.32
C ARG A 47 2.32 10.23 -9.45
N ARG A 48 1.03 10.42 -9.20
CA ARG A 48 0.14 11.00 -10.22
C ARG A 48 0.64 12.36 -10.72
N VAL A 49 1.14 13.17 -9.81
CA VAL A 49 1.70 14.49 -10.14
C VAL A 49 3.09 14.34 -10.76
N GLN A 50 3.98 13.58 -10.11
CA GLN A 50 5.37 13.45 -10.54
C GLN A 50 5.49 12.86 -11.94
N GLU A 51 4.65 11.86 -12.27
CA GLU A 51 4.72 11.18 -13.56
C GLU A 51 3.61 11.63 -14.52
N ASN A 52 2.77 12.59 -14.10
CA ASN A 52 1.62 13.02 -14.88
C ASN A 52 0.79 11.80 -15.33
N ASP A 53 0.55 10.88 -14.43
CA ASP A 53 -0.12 9.61 -14.72
C ASP A 53 -1.14 9.30 -13.61
N PRO A 54 -2.44 9.35 -13.89
CA PRO A 54 -3.47 9.15 -12.86
C PRO A 54 -3.52 7.73 -12.33
N SER A 55 -2.85 6.77 -12.96
CA SER A 55 -2.88 5.38 -12.54
C SER A 55 -1.83 5.03 -11.48
N VAL A 56 -0.87 5.92 -11.21
CA VAL A 56 0.22 5.61 -10.27
C VAL A 56 -0.18 6.02 -8.86
N HIS A 57 -0.88 5.13 -8.18
CA HIS A 57 -1.27 5.26 -6.78
C HIS A 57 -0.17 4.67 -5.89
N GLY A 58 -0.22 4.95 -4.58
CA GLY A 58 0.75 4.40 -3.65
C GLY A 58 0.76 2.88 -3.67
N GLU A 59 -0.41 2.27 -3.67
CA GLU A 59 -0.56 0.82 -3.66
C GLU A 59 -0.02 0.21 -4.96
N THR A 60 -0.33 0.80 -6.11
CA THR A 60 0.17 0.29 -7.40
C THR A 60 1.68 0.49 -7.53
N ASP A 61 2.22 1.58 -6.98
CA ASP A 61 3.66 1.81 -6.98
C ASP A 61 4.38 0.76 -6.11
N ALA A 62 3.85 0.49 -4.91
CA ALA A 62 4.41 -0.53 -4.02
C ALA A 62 4.33 -1.92 -4.64
N PHE A 63 3.18 -2.26 -5.23
CA PHE A 63 2.95 -3.53 -5.89
C PHE A 63 3.93 -3.74 -7.05
N ARG A 64 4.10 -2.72 -7.89
CA ARG A 64 5.02 -2.75 -9.03
C ARG A 64 6.46 -2.98 -8.58
N LYS A 65 6.88 -2.29 -7.53
CA LYS A 65 8.25 -2.38 -7.01
C LYS A 65 8.51 -3.70 -6.31
N ALA A 66 7.50 -4.32 -5.72
CA ALA A 66 7.64 -5.63 -5.11
C ALA A 66 7.94 -6.72 -6.15
N GLY A 67 7.47 -6.52 -7.37
CA GLY A 67 7.65 -7.52 -8.43
C GLY A 67 6.71 -8.72 -8.25
N ARG A 68 6.95 -9.76 -9.02
CA ARG A 68 6.09 -10.95 -8.99
C ARG A 68 6.32 -11.75 -7.71
N GLN A 69 5.22 -12.10 -7.05
CA GLN A 69 5.24 -12.94 -5.87
C GLN A 69 4.64 -14.31 -6.20
N ARG A 70 5.14 -15.33 -5.54
CA ARG A 70 4.66 -16.70 -5.76
C ARG A 70 3.19 -16.84 -5.32
N ARG A 71 2.85 -16.23 -4.17
CA ARG A 71 1.50 -16.27 -3.61
C ARG A 71 1.18 -14.95 -2.92
N TYR A 72 0.28 -14.20 -3.51
CA TYR A 72 -0.14 -12.93 -2.91
C TYR A 72 -1.00 -13.11 -1.66
N GLN A 73 -1.57 -14.31 -1.44
CA GLN A 73 -2.28 -14.62 -0.20
C GLN A 73 -1.35 -14.52 1.03
N ASP A 74 -0.04 -14.64 0.82
CA ASP A 74 0.97 -14.55 1.86
C ASP A 74 1.51 -13.12 2.00
N THR A 75 0.82 -12.12 1.44
CA THR A 75 1.27 -10.74 1.49
C THR A 75 0.29 -9.84 2.25
N ILE A 76 0.81 -8.71 2.69
CA ILE A 76 0.07 -7.70 3.45
C ILE A 76 0.30 -6.36 2.77
N MET A 77 -0.79 -5.75 2.27
CA MET A 77 -0.73 -4.39 1.72
C MET A 77 -1.03 -3.40 2.83
N VAL A 78 -0.13 -2.45 3.03
CA VAL A 78 -0.28 -1.39 4.02
C VAL A 78 -0.37 -0.07 3.27
N THR A 79 -1.37 0.73 3.60
CA THR A 79 -1.59 2.02 2.95
C THR A 79 -1.99 3.08 3.97
N THR A 80 -1.53 4.32 3.76
CA THR A 80 -1.84 5.42 4.67
C THR A 80 -3.29 5.86 4.58
N LEU A 81 -3.91 5.73 3.40
CA LEU A 81 -5.31 6.08 3.16
C LEU A 81 -6.04 4.85 2.62
N ALA A 82 -7.33 4.72 2.94
CA ALA A 82 -8.15 3.62 2.43
C ALA A 82 -8.02 3.53 0.89
N PRO A 83 -7.80 2.33 0.34
CA PRO A 83 -7.61 2.17 -1.09
C PRO A 83 -8.89 2.50 -1.86
N CYS A 84 -8.74 3.18 -2.99
CA CYS A 84 -9.85 3.48 -3.89
C CYS A 84 -10.34 2.20 -4.57
N TRP A 85 -11.41 2.30 -5.38
CA TRP A 85 -11.95 1.13 -6.08
C TRP A 85 -10.90 0.46 -6.98
N TYR A 86 -10.05 1.25 -7.63
CA TYR A 86 -8.98 0.75 -8.49
C TYR A 86 -7.98 -0.10 -7.68
N CYS A 87 -7.46 0.45 -6.58
CA CYS A 87 -6.49 -0.28 -5.75
C CYS A 87 -7.15 -1.42 -4.97
N SER A 88 -8.41 -1.26 -4.55
CA SER A 88 -9.17 -2.36 -3.96
C SER A 88 -9.37 -3.49 -4.96
N GLY A 89 -9.59 -3.15 -6.23
CA GLY A 89 -9.67 -4.12 -7.30
C GLY A 89 -8.38 -4.92 -7.47
N LEU A 90 -7.24 -4.26 -7.39
CA LEU A 90 -5.93 -4.91 -7.44
C LEU A 90 -5.78 -5.89 -6.27
N ILE A 91 -6.14 -5.47 -5.07
CA ILE A 91 -6.06 -6.31 -3.87
C ILE A 91 -6.90 -7.57 -4.02
N VAL A 92 -8.14 -7.40 -4.48
CA VAL A 92 -9.07 -8.52 -4.70
C VAL A 92 -8.58 -9.42 -5.83
N GLN A 93 -8.16 -8.82 -6.94
CA GLN A 93 -7.73 -9.57 -8.12
C GLN A 93 -6.55 -10.50 -7.82
N PHE A 94 -5.57 -10.01 -7.07
CA PHE A 94 -4.38 -10.78 -6.74
C PHE A 94 -4.50 -11.55 -5.43
N ARG A 95 -5.63 -11.42 -4.73
CA ARG A 95 -5.91 -12.13 -3.48
C ARG A 95 -4.88 -11.83 -2.39
N ILE A 96 -4.50 -10.56 -2.27
CA ILE A 96 -3.61 -10.11 -1.20
C ILE A 96 -4.25 -10.48 0.14
N GLY A 97 -3.46 -11.12 1.02
CA GLY A 97 -4.01 -11.78 2.20
C GLY A 97 -4.55 -10.86 3.26
N LYS A 98 -3.92 -9.70 3.45
CA LYS A 98 -4.34 -8.70 4.44
C LYS A 98 -4.15 -7.30 3.91
N VAL A 99 -4.98 -6.38 4.42
CA VAL A 99 -4.85 -4.95 4.14
C VAL A 99 -4.85 -4.21 5.47
N VAL A 100 -3.84 -3.37 5.67
CA VAL A 100 -3.75 -2.50 6.83
C VAL A 100 -3.93 -1.05 6.35
N VAL A 101 -4.91 -0.36 6.90
CA VAL A 101 -5.29 0.98 6.46
C VAL A 101 -4.99 1.96 7.59
N GLY A 102 -4.25 3.03 7.27
CA GLY A 102 -3.92 4.07 8.24
C GLY A 102 -5.14 4.87 8.64
N GLU A 103 -5.93 5.32 7.66
CA GLU A 103 -7.18 6.01 7.96
C GLU A 103 -8.16 5.89 6.79
N SER A 104 -9.45 6.02 7.11
CA SER A 104 -10.53 5.99 6.11
C SER A 104 -11.52 7.15 6.31
N ARG A 105 -11.23 8.10 7.17
CA ARG A 105 -12.10 9.24 7.48
C ARG A 105 -12.20 10.20 6.32
N THR A 106 -11.05 10.52 5.72
CA THR A 106 -10.97 11.45 4.60
C THR A 106 -11.58 10.83 3.35
N PHE A 107 -11.41 9.50 3.20
CA PHE A 107 -11.85 8.79 2.02
C PHE A 107 -12.04 7.31 2.35
N ARG A 108 -13.25 6.79 2.18
CA ARG A 108 -13.51 5.38 2.45
C ARG A 108 -13.13 4.48 1.29
N GLY A 109 -13.15 5.02 0.07
CA GLY A 109 -12.78 4.25 -1.11
C GLY A 109 -13.59 2.96 -1.22
N GLY A 110 -12.88 1.86 -1.48
CA GLY A 110 -13.48 0.53 -1.59
C GLY A 110 -13.39 -0.32 -0.33
N ILE A 111 -13.17 0.30 0.83
CA ILE A 111 -12.92 -0.44 2.08
C ILE A 111 -14.06 -1.39 2.43
N ASP A 112 -15.31 -1.02 2.14
CA ASP A 112 -16.47 -1.87 2.43
C ASP A 112 -16.55 -3.08 1.49
N TRP A 113 -15.88 -3.03 0.36
CA TRP A 113 -15.79 -4.13 -0.59
C TRP A 113 -14.73 -5.14 -0.15
N LEU A 114 -13.68 -4.67 0.48
CA LEU A 114 -12.61 -5.52 0.97
C LEU A 114 -13.05 -6.35 2.18
#